data_ebd29494bbc8ac306167bc6a73578de3
#
_entry.id   ebd29494bbc8ac306167bc6a73578de3
#
_cell.length_a   1.000
_cell.length_b   1.000
_cell.length_c   1.000
_cell.angle_alpha   90.00
_cell.angle_beta   90.00
_cell.angle_gamma   90.00
#
_symmetry.space_group_name_H-M   'P 1'
#
loop_
_entity.id
_entity.type
_entity.pdbx_description
1 polymer ?
#
loop_
_entity_poly.entity_id
_entity_poly.type
_entity_poly.pdbx_seq_one_letter_code
_entity_poly.pdbx_strand_id
1 'polypeptide(L)'
;MFKGFYIAKQEIFDLKNNIFGIELLFRKRPVQYAEVDSNIYSTASVLDIVINNIGIENLLPSGFIFLNIDHKFLESEILQTLIPEKIIFELIEDTKLNRELSSRIKDLKKIGFKFSINNFDLQKHKNFLNLLDFAKIDIINGEDISNTIKVLETNNILPIAFRIEAEEFYKIAQSLGFKLFQGFYLSKPCFISGEDFKHNRIVILKILNSVLQKEEVTKIEEYLKANPDIAIKLIKFINSPFFGLRKDISSVKKAVTLLGYENLSKWLSMLLFLSEDKKGLLFEKATFRGKMMEYIVSDVNPEMSDKAFLTGIFSILYDYLKNNEVIENLKLDKDIKNALLNKKGLLKDILDILRYIELDKFEEANKLMGKYEITPHNFMKYELKYFEWSKKIKNELGLQ
;
A
#
# COMPACT_ATOMS: atom_id res chain seq x y z
N MET A 1 -25.33 1.27 9.78
CA MET A 1 -24.49 2.29 10.43
C MET A 1 -23.10 1.69 10.61
N PHE A 2 -22.17 1.94 9.70
CA PHE A 2 -20.85 1.33 9.69
C PHE A 2 -19.96 1.99 10.74
N LYS A 3 -19.61 1.26 11.81
CA LYS A 3 -18.67 1.72 12.83
C LYS A 3 -17.25 1.34 12.36
N GLY A 4 -16.48 2.35 12.04
CA GLY A 4 -15.06 2.48 11.83
C GLY A 4 -14.15 1.25 11.74
N PHE A 5 -13.76 0.86 10.53
CA PHE A 5 -12.70 -0.12 10.26
C PHE A 5 -11.60 0.54 9.43
N TYR A 6 -10.37 0.04 9.59
CA TYR A 6 -9.23 0.35 8.72
C TYR A 6 -8.91 -0.86 7.85
N ILE A 7 -8.57 -0.62 6.59
CA ILE A 7 -8.04 -1.65 5.71
C ILE A 7 -6.54 -1.37 5.57
N ALA A 8 -5.72 -2.23 6.15
CA ALA A 8 -4.29 -2.23 5.88
C ALA A 8 -3.99 -3.33 4.86
N LYS A 9 -2.99 -3.09 4.03
CA LYS A 9 -2.51 -4.01 2.99
C LYS A 9 -1.07 -4.38 3.32
N GLN A 10 -0.77 -5.67 3.40
CA GLN A 10 0.60 -6.14 3.58
C GLN A 10 0.96 -7.11 2.45
N GLU A 11 2.03 -6.80 1.72
CA GLU A 11 2.48 -7.57 0.58
C GLU A 11 3.22 -8.85 1.00
N ILE A 12 3.01 -9.94 0.22
CA ILE A 12 3.75 -11.19 0.28
C ILE A 12 4.59 -11.29 -0.99
N PHE A 13 5.89 -11.50 -0.86
CA PHE A 13 6.85 -11.49 -1.95
C PHE A 13 7.39 -12.89 -2.26
N ASP A 14 7.73 -13.13 -3.53
CA ASP A 14 8.49 -14.31 -3.96
C ASP A 14 10.01 -14.09 -3.85
N LEU A 15 10.81 -15.13 -4.18
CA LEU A 15 12.28 -15.06 -4.22
C LEU A 15 12.84 -14.00 -5.18
N LYS A 16 12.08 -13.65 -6.22
CA LYS A 16 12.45 -12.61 -7.19
C LYS A 16 11.98 -11.24 -6.75
N ASN A 17 11.42 -11.18 -5.55
CA ASN A 17 10.79 -9.99 -5.00
C ASN A 17 9.59 -9.46 -5.81
N ASN A 18 8.90 -10.30 -6.57
CA ASN A 18 7.60 -9.94 -7.12
C ASN A 18 6.53 -10.10 -6.05
N ILE A 19 5.44 -9.35 -6.18
CA ILE A 19 4.29 -9.49 -5.28
C ILE A 19 3.56 -10.80 -5.67
N PHE A 20 3.62 -11.79 -4.78
CA PHE A 20 2.86 -13.03 -4.88
C PHE A 20 1.40 -12.84 -4.49
N GLY A 21 1.17 -12.03 -3.48
CA GLY A 21 -0.15 -11.73 -2.94
C GLY A 21 -0.13 -10.58 -1.94
N ILE A 22 -1.31 -10.21 -1.49
CA ILE A 22 -1.49 -9.23 -0.42
C ILE A 22 -2.34 -9.83 0.69
N GLU A 23 -2.00 -9.57 1.92
CA GLU A 23 -2.89 -9.78 3.05
C GLU A 23 -3.70 -8.52 3.31
N LEU A 24 -5.02 -8.65 3.41
CA LEU A 24 -5.89 -7.57 3.83
C LEU A 24 -6.16 -7.70 5.33
N LEU A 25 -5.68 -6.71 6.06
CA LEU A 25 -5.81 -6.64 7.51
C LEU A 25 -6.93 -5.67 7.87
N PHE A 26 -7.92 -6.20 8.59
CA PHE A 26 -9.05 -5.43 9.08
C PHE A 26 -8.90 -5.19 10.57
N ARG A 27 -8.93 -3.94 10.99
CA ARG A 27 -8.81 -3.60 12.42
C ARG A 27 -10.01 -2.80 12.89
N LYS A 28 -10.64 -3.29 13.96
CA LYS A 28 -11.67 -2.56 14.70
C LYS A 28 -11.04 -1.44 15.51
N ARG A 29 -11.82 -0.37 15.71
CA ARG A 29 -11.52 0.66 16.71
C ARG A 29 -11.36 0.00 18.08
N PRO A 30 -10.34 0.30 18.91
CA PRO A 30 -10.40 -0.02 20.32
C PRO A 30 -11.54 0.78 20.94
N VAL A 31 -12.63 0.12 21.25
CA VAL A 31 -13.70 0.68 22.05
C VAL A 31 -13.38 0.35 23.50
N GLN A 32 -13.38 1.35 24.38
CA GLN A 32 -13.13 1.21 25.82
C GLN A 32 -14.16 0.38 26.60
N TYR A 33 -15.05 -0.33 25.93
CA TYR A 33 -16.01 -1.24 26.57
C TYR A 33 -16.03 -2.57 25.85
N ALA A 34 -15.85 -3.62 26.66
CA ALA A 34 -15.99 -5.01 26.28
C ALA A 34 -17.41 -5.28 25.74
N GLU A 35 -17.54 -5.37 24.45
CA GLU A 35 -18.60 -6.14 23.81
C GLU A 35 -17.93 -7.10 22.84
N VAL A 36 -17.90 -8.36 23.28
CA VAL A 36 -17.55 -9.54 22.50
C VAL A 36 -18.67 -9.73 21.50
N ASP A 37 -18.54 -9.13 20.29
CA ASP A 37 -19.36 -9.58 19.19
C ASP A 37 -18.63 -9.40 17.84
N SER A 38 -18.24 -10.56 17.38
CA SER A 38 -18.05 -11.09 16.02
C SER A 38 -17.16 -10.32 15.04
N ASN A 39 -15.99 -10.90 14.82
CA ASN A 39 -15.12 -10.67 13.64
C ASN A 39 -15.88 -10.83 12.30
N ILE A 40 -17.04 -11.51 12.27
CA ILE A 40 -17.83 -11.80 11.07
C ILE A 40 -18.32 -10.53 10.39
N TYR A 41 -18.91 -9.60 11.15
CA TYR A 41 -19.43 -8.36 10.57
C TYR A 41 -18.31 -7.45 10.02
N SER A 42 -17.11 -7.58 10.57
CA SER A 42 -15.97 -6.82 10.06
C SER A 42 -15.48 -7.38 8.72
N THR A 43 -15.22 -8.66 8.64
CA THR A 43 -14.71 -9.30 7.41
C THR A 43 -15.75 -9.30 6.30
N ALA A 44 -17.01 -9.64 6.60
CA ALA A 44 -18.10 -9.63 5.61
C ALA A 44 -18.39 -8.23 5.08
N SER A 45 -18.45 -7.22 5.95
CA SER A 45 -18.74 -5.83 5.53
C SER A 45 -17.61 -5.24 4.69
N VAL A 46 -16.38 -5.62 4.96
CA VAL A 46 -15.23 -5.14 4.18
C VAL A 46 -15.11 -5.89 2.88
N LEU A 47 -15.39 -7.17 2.86
CA LEU A 47 -15.46 -7.93 1.62
C LEU A 47 -16.55 -7.38 0.69
N ASP A 48 -17.71 -7.03 1.22
CA ASP A 48 -18.77 -6.37 0.46
C ASP A 48 -18.26 -5.05 -0.16
N ILE A 49 -17.56 -4.24 0.62
CA ILE A 49 -16.94 -2.99 0.14
C ILE A 49 -15.85 -3.28 -0.89
N VAL A 50 -14.96 -4.24 -0.63
CA VAL A 50 -13.87 -4.60 -1.53
C VAL A 50 -14.40 -5.15 -2.85
N ILE A 51 -15.38 -6.05 -2.80
CA ILE A 51 -15.93 -6.70 -3.99
C ILE A 51 -16.82 -5.73 -4.78
N ASN A 52 -17.74 -5.06 -4.11
CA ASN A 52 -18.75 -4.26 -4.78
C ASN A 52 -18.32 -2.83 -5.10
N ASN A 53 -17.40 -2.25 -4.33
CA ASN A 53 -16.98 -0.87 -4.53
C ASN A 53 -15.57 -0.72 -5.13
N ILE A 54 -14.64 -1.62 -4.82
CA ILE A 54 -13.26 -1.52 -5.31
C ILE A 54 -13.03 -2.44 -6.51
N GLY A 55 -13.58 -3.64 -6.45
CA GLY A 55 -13.22 -4.76 -7.32
C GLY A 55 -11.87 -5.38 -6.94
N ILE A 56 -11.82 -6.70 -6.85
CA ILE A 56 -10.62 -7.46 -6.48
C ILE A 56 -9.44 -7.15 -7.40
N GLU A 57 -9.71 -7.00 -8.70
CA GLU A 57 -8.68 -6.68 -9.71
C GLU A 57 -8.03 -5.30 -9.54
N ASN A 58 -8.70 -4.39 -8.84
CA ASN A 58 -8.16 -3.06 -8.57
C ASN A 58 -7.20 -3.04 -7.40
N LEU A 59 -7.36 -3.97 -6.45
CA LEU A 59 -6.46 -4.14 -5.31
C LEU A 59 -5.17 -4.86 -5.71
N LEU A 60 -5.31 -5.88 -6.57
CA LEU A 60 -4.20 -6.69 -7.02
C LEU A 60 -4.49 -7.21 -8.45
N PRO A 61 -3.88 -6.63 -9.49
CA PRO A 61 -4.09 -7.05 -10.88
C PRO A 61 -3.70 -8.51 -11.10
N SER A 62 -2.62 -8.98 -10.46
CA SER A 62 -2.15 -10.37 -10.49
C SER A 62 -1.75 -10.85 -9.11
N GLY A 63 -1.99 -12.13 -8.78
CA GLY A 63 -1.64 -12.73 -7.49
C GLY A 63 -2.85 -13.06 -6.63
N PHE A 64 -2.62 -13.28 -5.33
CA PHE A 64 -3.62 -13.76 -4.38
C PHE A 64 -3.92 -12.72 -3.31
N ILE A 65 -5.16 -12.73 -2.80
CA ILE A 65 -5.60 -11.95 -1.66
C ILE A 65 -5.80 -12.89 -0.47
N PHE A 66 -5.02 -12.69 0.58
CA PHE A 66 -5.16 -13.41 1.83
C PHE A 66 -6.15 -12.68 2.73
N LEU A 67 -7.15 -13.40 3.20
CA LEU A 67 -8.23 -12.88 4.05
C LEU A 67 -8.26 -13.64 5.37
N ASN A 68 -8.01 -12.93 6.45
CA ASN A 68 -8.18 -13.48 7.80
C ASN A 68 -9.64 -13.79 8.07
N ILE A 69 -9.94 -15.03 8.40
CA ILE A 69 -11.31 -15.52 8.64
C ILE A 69 -11.41 -16.27 9.96
N ASP A 70 -12.60 -16.23 10.54
CA ASP A 70 -12.99 -17.14 11.61
C ASP A 70 -13.92 -18.25 11.08
N HIS A 71 -14.20 -19.27 11.91
CA HIS A 71 -15.06 -20.38 11.50
C HIS A 71 -16.48 -19.97 11.13
N LYS A 72 -17.01 -18.94 11.77
CA LYS A 72 -18.37 -18.46 11.48
C LYS A 72 -18.45 -17.79 10.10
N PHE A 73 -17.36 -17.13 9.65
CA PHE A 73 -17.31 -16.56 8.32
C PHE A 73 -17.41 -17.63 7.24
N LEU A 74 -16.88 -18.83 7.47
CA LEU A 74 -16.98 -19.94 6.54
C LEU A 74 -18.40 -20.48 6.34
N GLU A 75 -19.34 -20.12 7.22
CA GLU A 75 -20.76 -20.47 7.09
C GLU A 75 -21.54 -19.42 6.29
N SER A 76 -20.96 -18.26 5.99
CA SER A 76 -21.62 -17.15 5.33
C SER A 76 -21.86 -17.41 3.85
N GLU A 77 -23.04 -17.00 3.33
CA GLU A 77 -23.39 -17.04 1.92
C GLU A 77 -22.54 -16.09 1.06
N ILE A 78 -21.89 -15.12 1.67
CA ILE A 78 -21.01 -14.15 0.97
C ILE A 78 -19.87 -14.84 0.24
N LEU A 79 -19.47 -16.04 0.67
CA LEU A 79 -18.44 -16.85 0.02
C LEU A 79 -18.76 -17.18 -1.44
N GLN A 80 -20.08 -17.25 -1.78
CA GLN A 80 -20.51 -17.54 -3.15
C GLN A 80 -20.25 -16.38 -4.12
N THR A 81 -20.01 -15.19 -3.61
CA THR A 81 -19.71 -13.99 -4.40
C THR A 81 -18.20 -13.79 -4.64
N LEU A 82 -17.36 -14.60 -3.99
CA LEU A 82 -15.90 -14.52 -4.09
C LEU A 82 -15.38 -15.32 -5.30
N ILE A 83 -14.27 -14.87 -5.85
CA ILE A 83 -13.55 -15.54 -6.94
C ILE A 83 -12.53 -16.50 -6.32
N PRO A 84 -12.79 -17.85 -6.35
CA PRO A 84 -11.95 -18.82 -5.62
C PRO A 84 -10.48 -18.78 -6.04
N GLU A 85 -10.19 -18.51 -7.33
CA GLU A 85 -8.83 -18.49 -7.88
C GLU A 85 -7.97 -17.33 -7.36
N LYS A 86 -8.60 -16.31 -6.79
CA LYS A 86 -7.92 -15.09 -6.30
C LYS A 86 -7.83 -15.03 -4.77
N ILE A 87 -8.64 -15.79 -4.06
CA ILE A 87 -8.80 -15.69 -2.61
C ILE A 87 -8.13 -16.87 -1.90
N ILE A 88 -7.35 -16.55 -0.88
CA ILE A 88 -6.80 -17.51 0.08
C ILE A 88 -7.38 -17.15 1.45
N PHE A 89 -8.11 -18.07 2.04
CA PHE A 89 -8.63 -17.90 3.39
C PHE A 89 -7.54 -18.20 4.41
N GLU A 90 -7.27 -17.26 5.29
CA GLU A 90 -6.28 -17.40 6.35
C GLU A 90 -6.95 -17.66 7.69
N LEU A 91 -6.72 -18.84 8.23
CA LEU A 91 -7.18 -19.24 9.56
C LEU A 91 -6.31 -18.55 10.62
N ILE A 92 -6.93 -18.03 11.67
CA ILE A 92 -6.20 -17.47 12.81
C ILE A 92 -5.53 -18.60 13.63
N GLU A 93 -4.40 -18.29 14.29
CA GLU A 93 -3.58 -19.25 15.07
C GLU A 93 -4.38 -20.10 16.05
N ASP A 94 -5.35 -19.50 16.76
CA ASP A 94 -6.15 -20.19 17.79
C ASP A 94 -7.37 -20.96 17.23
N THR A 95 -7.46 -21.13 15.91
CA THR A 95 -8.55 -21.87 15.28
C THR A 95 -8.54 -23.33 15.74
N LYS A 96 -9.64 -23.78 16.35
CA LYS A 96 -9.81 -25.17 16.77
C LYS A 96 -10.49 -25.99 15.68
N LEU A 97 -9.78 -27.02 15.19
CA LEU A 97 -10.34 -27.90 14.17
C LEU A 97 -11.36 -28.84 14.80
N ASN A 98 -12.58 -28.83 14.28
CA ASN A 98 -13.62 -29.81 14.55
C ASN A 98 -14.06 -30.51 13.24
N ARG A 99 -14.94 -31.50 13.32
CA ARG A 99 -15.42 -32.22 12.13
C ARG A 99 -16.17 -31.34 11.14
N GLU A 100 -16.94 -30.42 11.63
CA GLU A 100 -17.76 -29.47 10.84
C GLU A 100 -16.87 -28.52 10.05
N LEU A 101 -15.92 -27.84 10.70
CA LEU A 101 -14.95 -26.97 10.08
C LEU A 101 -14.09 -27.73 9.03
N SER A 102 -13.64 -28.96 9.39
CA SER A 102 -12.87 -29.78 8.47
C SER A 102 -13.66 -30.15 7.21
N SER A 103 -14.95 -30.51 7.36
CA SER A 103 -15.82 -30.79 6.23
C SER A 103 -16.02 -29.55 5.36
N ARG A 104 -16.31 -28.42 5.99
CA ARG A 104 -16.54 -27.15 5.28
C ARG A 104 -15.33 -26.70 4.49
N ILE A 105 -14.12 -26.76 5.08
CA ILE A 105 -12.87 -26.45 4.36
C ILE A 105 -12.72 -27.36 3.13
N LYS A 106 -12.94 -28.67 3.28
CA LYS A 106 -12.85 -29.62 2.15
C LYS A 106 -13.83 -29.29 1.03
N ASP A 107 -15.05 -28.89 1.36
CA ASP A 107 -16.05 -28.53 0.35
C ASP A 107 -15.68 -27.23 -0.38
N LEU A 108 -15.15 -26.24 0.34
CA LEU A 108 -14.65 -25.00 -0.25
C LEU A 108 -13.41 -25.25 -1.14
N LYS A 109 -12.53 -26.17 -0.75
CA LYS A 109 -11.38 -26.59 -1.58
C LYS A 109 -11.83 -27.24 -2.89
N LYS A 110 -12.92 -28.02 -2.91
CA LYS A 110 -13.47 -28.62 -4.14
C LYS A 110 -13.91 -27.58 -5.18
N ILE A 111 -14.36 -26.41 -4.73
CA ILE A 111 -14.75 -25.31 -5.60
C ILE A 111 -13.62 -24.33 -5.90
N GLY A 112 -12.39 -24.61 -5.45
CA GLY A 112 -11.18 -23.92 -5.84
C GLY A 112 -10.57 -22.97 -4.81
N PHE A 113 -11.19 -22.78 -3.65
CA PHE A 113 -10.60 -21.97 -2.58
C PHE A 113 -9.36 -22.61 -1.99
N LYS A 114 -8.40 -21.79 -1.58
CA LYS A 114 -7.17 -22.18 -0.91
C LYS A 114 -7.19 -21.71 0.54
N PHE A 115 -6.44 -22.41 1.38
CA PHE A 115 -6.38 -22.14 2.81
C PHE A 115 -4.96 -21.93 3.28
N SER A 116 -4.76 -20.93 4.12
CA SER A 116 -3.56 -20.63 4.87
C SER A 116 -3.86 -20.68 6.37
N ILE A 117 -2.83 -20.82 7.18
CA ILE A 117 -2.94 -20.59 8.62
C ILE A 117 -1.85 -19.61 9.07
N ASN A 118 -2.23 -18.69 9.96
CA ASN A 118 -1.31 -17.72 10.52
C ASN A 118 -0.55 -18.34 11.70
N ASN A 119 0.74 -18.00 11.83
CA ASN A 119 1.63 -18.46 12.90
C ASN A 119 1.58 -19.97 13.13
N PHE A 120 1.88 -20.74 12.06
CA PHE A 120 1.82 -22.20 12.09
C PHE A 120 2.82 -22.79 13.07
N ASP A 121 2.31 -23.61 13.97
CA ASP A 121 3.06 -24.45 14.92
C ASP A 121 2.76 -25.91 14.63
N LEU A 122 3.79 -26.72 14.41
CA LEU A 122 3.63 -28.12 14.03
C LEU A 122 2.94 -28.96 15.11
N GLN A 123 3.16 -28.66 16.40
CA GLN A 123 2.54 -29.40 17.51
C GLN A 123 1.05 -29.08 17.63
N LYS A 124 0.68 -27.80 17.49
CA LYS A 124 -0.70 -27.32 17.61
C LYS A 124 -1.54 -27.66 16.37
N HIS A 125 -0.93 -27.52 15.17
CA HIS A 125 -1.67 -27.51 13.91
C HIS A 125 -1.47 -28.77 13.06
N LYS A 126 -0.89 -29.84 13.58
CA LYS A 126 -0.67 -31.12 12.87
C LYS A 126 -1.94 -31.63 12.16
N ASN A 127 -3.10 -31.48 12.79
CA ASN A 127 -4.39 -31.94 12.25
C ASN A 127 -4.89 -31.13 11.04
N PHE A 128 -4.28 -29.96 10.75
CA PHE A 128 -4.64 -29.11 9.63
C PHE A 128 -3.85 -29.45 8.34
N LEU A 129 -2.80 -30.28 8.42
CA LEU A 129 -1.88 -30.53 7.31
C LEU A 129 -2.58 -30.95 5.99
N ASN A 130 -3.67 -31.69 6.06
CA ASN A 130 -4.42 -32.13 4.87
C ASN A 130 -5.47 -31.10 4.39
N LEU A 131 -5.55 -29.93 5.01
CA LEU A 131 -6.53 -28.90 4.72
C LEU A 131 -5.88 -27.63 4.17
N LEU A 132 -4.59 -27.43 4.44
CA LEU A 132 -3.86 -26.21 4.10
C LEU A 132 -3.20 -26.29 2.72
N ASP A 133 -3.03 -25.13 2.10
CA ASP A 133 -2.22 -24.92 0.91
C ASP A 133 -1.00 -24.03 1.24
N PHE A 134 -1.13 -23.19 2.27
CA PHE A 134 -0.07 -22.30 2.77
C PHE A 134 0.00 -22.34 4.30
N ALA A 135 1.18 -22.02 4.84
CA ALA A 135 1.36 -21.84 6.28
C ALA A 135 2.37 -20.72 6.56
N LYS A 136 1.98 -19.72 7.34
CA LYS A 136 2.89 -18.65 7.79
C LYS A 136 3.65 -19.13 9.02
N ILE A 137 4.98 -18.99 8.97
CA ILE A 137 5.89 -19.39 10.06
C ILE A 137 6.58 -18.14 10.58
N ASP A 138 6.49 -17.90 11.88
CA ASP A 138 7.23 -16.82 12.55
C ASP A 138 8.72 -17.16 12.57
N ILE A 139 9.51 -16.33 11.88
CA ILE A 139 10.96 -16.51 11.76
C ILE A 139 11.69 -16.21 13.08
N ILE A 140 11.10 -15.40 13.95
CA ILE A 140 11.72 -14.95 15.19
C ILE A 140 11.43 -15.96 16.32
N ASN A 141 10.18 -16.41 16.42
CA ASN A 141 9.69 -17.19 17.56
C ASN A 141 9.34 -18.65 17.19
N GLY A 142 9.50 -19.06 15.92
CA GLY A 142 9.18 -20.42 15.48
C GLY A 142 10.15 -21.46 16.06
N GLU A 143 9.59 -22.55 16.61
CA GLU A 143 10.37 -23.68 17.06
C GLU A 143 10.64 -24.65 15.90
N ASP A 144 11.85 -25.23 15.85
CA ASP A 144 12.30 -26.24 14.87
C ASP A 144 11.81 -25.96 13.43
N ILE A 145 12.09 -24.74 12.95
CA ILE A 145 11.62 -24.24 11.66
C ILE A 145 12.03 -25.19 10.52
N SER A 146 13.25 -25.73 10.56
CA SER A 146 13.76 -26.61 9.49
C SER A 146 12.95 -27.90 9.36
N ASN A 147 12.55 -28.51 10.47
CA ASN A 147 11.70 -29.70 10.46
C ASN A 147 10.26 -29.34 10.04
N THR A 148 9.75 -28.22 10.53
CA THR A 148 8.43 -27.72 10.16
C THR A 148 8.32 -27.52 8.66
N ILE A 149 9.32 -26.91 8.00
CA ILE A 149 9.36 -26.71 6.52
C ILE A 149 9.29 -28.08 5.83
N LYS A 150 10.12 -29.06 6.24
CA LYS A 150 10.13 -30.40 5.63
C LYS A 150 8.77 -31.08 5.72
N VAL A 151 8.11 -30.99 6.87
CA VAL A 151 6.77 -31.57 7.07
C VAL A 151 5.74 -30.87 6.17
N LEU A 152 5.78 -29.55 6.07
CA LEU A 152 4.88 -28.78 5.20
C LEU A 152 5.11 -29.15 3.72
N GLU A 153 6.35 -29.17 3.25
CA GLU A 153 6.67 -29.54 1.85
C GLU A 153 6.25 -30.98 1.51
N THR A 154 6.44 -31.91 2.43
CA THR A 154 5.97 -33.31 2.27
C THR A 154 4.45 -33.40 2.11
N ASN A 155 3.71 -32.46 2.70
CA ASN A 155 2.25 -32.36 2.57
C ASN A 155 1.79 -31.39 1.47
N ASN A 156 2.70 -30.96 0.57
CA ASN A 156 2.44 -29.97 -0.50
C ASN A 156 1.90 -28.63 0.00
N ILE A 157 2.30 -28.21 1.20
CA ILE A 157 1.95 -26.92 1.78
C ILE A 157 3.11 -25.95 1.57
N LEU A 158 2.85 -24.79 1.00
CA LEU A 158 3.87 -23.79 0.72
C LEU A 158 4.10 -22.91 1.98
N PRO A 159 5.32 -22.96 2.57
CA PRO A 159 5.62 -22.13 3.73
C PRO A 159 5.87 -20.68 3.35
N ILE A 160 5.36 -19.76 4.15
CA ILE A 160 5.56 -18.31 4.05
C ILE A 160 6.35 -17.86 5.29
N ALA A 161 7.54 -17.30 5.09
CA ALA A 161 8.28 -16.68 6.18
C ALA A 161 7.60 -15.37 6.59
N PHE A 162 7.24 -15.27 7.85
CA PHE A 162 6.43 -14.20 8.39
C PHE A 162 7.21 -13.41 9.46
N ARG A 163 6.86 -12.13 9.68
CA ARG A 163 7.56 -11.19 10.59
C ARG A 163 9.01 -10.89 10.21
N ILE A 164 9.30 -10.80 8.93
CA ILE A 164 10.63 -10.38 8.48
C ILE A 164 10.78 -8.86 8.69
N GLU A 165 11.38 -8.49 9.83
CA GLU A 165 11.53 -7.09 10.23
C GLU A 165 12.89 -6.48 9.84
N ALA A 166 13.90 -7.33 9.58
CA ALA A 166 15.26 -6.92 9.23
C ALA A 166 15.86 -7.83 8.14
N GLU A 167 16.92 -7.34 7.48
CA GLU A 167 17.64 -8.05 6.42
C GLU A 167 18.20 -9.41 6.88
N GLU A 168 18.63 -9.48 8.13
CA GLU A 168 19.17 -10.70 8.74
C GLU A 168 18.14 -11.82 8.74
N PHE A 169 16.91 -11.53 9.14
CA PHE A 169 15.81 -12.50 9.13
C PHE A 169 15.43 -12.94 7.71
N TYR A 170 15.53 -12.01 6.74
CA TYR A 170 15.30 -12.36 5.35
C TYR A 170 16.36 -13.36 4.83
N LYS A 171 17.63 -13.09 5.12
CA LYS A 171 18.73 -14.02 4.75
C LYS A 171 18.60 -15.38 5.43
N ILE A 172 18.22 -15.40 6.70
CA ILE A 172 17.94 -16.64 7.44
C ILE A 172 16.79 -17.41 6.77
N ALA A 173 15.67 -16.75 6.48
CA ALA A 173 14.55 -17.38 5.81
C ALA A 173 14.92 -17.96 4.45
N GLN A 174 15.71 -17.24 3.65
CA GLN A 174 16.21 -17.76 2.37
C GLN A 174 17.10 -19.00 2.57
N SER A 175 18.01 -19.01 3.55
CA SER A 175 18.89 -20.13 3.83
C SER A 175 18.12 -21.37 4.33
N LEU A 176 16.97 -21.18 4.98
CA LEU A 176 16.05 -22.23 5.40
C LEU A 176 15.17 -22.79 4.26
N GLY A 177 15.21 -22.20 3.07
CA GLY A 177 14.50 -22.68 1.89
C GLY A 177 13.12 -22.08 1.66
N PHE A 178 12.72 -21.06 2.40
CA PHE A 178 11.46 -20.35 2.13
C PHE A 178 11.45 -19.74 0.71
N LYS A 179 10.28 -19.79 0.07
CA LYS A 179 10.05 -19.21 -1.27
C LYS A 179 9.13 -17.99 -1.24
N LEU A 180 8.39 -17.80 -0.15
CA LEU A 180 7.49 -16.68 0.07
C LEU A 180 7.84 -15.99 1.38
N PHE A 181 7.70 -14.66 1.39
CA PHE A 181 8.20 -13.80 2.44
C PHE A 181 7.24 -12.67 2.72
N GLN A 182 6.97 -12.39 4.00
CA GLN A 182 6.14 -11.31 4.47
C GLN A 182 6.76 -10.63 5.69
N GLY A 183 6.77 -9.30 5.69
CA GLY A 183 7.27 -8.54 6.83
C GLY A 183 7.65 -7.11 6.47
N PHE A 184 7.79 -6.30 7.50
CA PHE A 184 8.04 -4.87 7.36
C PHE A 184 9.33 -4.55 6.56
N TYR A 185 10.37 -5.39 6.69
CA TYR A 185 11.61 -5.22 5.94
C TYR A 185 11.40 -5.28 4.42
N LEU A 186 10.54 -6.18 3.95
CA LEU A 186 10.29 -6.39 2.52
C LEU A 186 9.35 -5.34 1.93
N SER A 187 8.45 -4.83 2.75
CA SER A 187 7.58 -3.70 2.41
C SER A 187 8.30 -2.36 2.54
N LYS A 188 9.54 -2.35 3.07
CA LYS A 188 10.42 -1.19 2.92
C LYS A 188 10.85 -1.10 1.47
N PRO A 189 10.67 0.03 0.81
CA PRO A 189 11.30 0.26 -0.48
C PRO A 189 12.80 0.01 -0.34
N CYS A 190 13.39 -0.68 -1.31
CA CYS A 190 14.83 -0.90 -1.35
C CYS A 190 15.56 0.41 -1.13
N PHE A 191 16.51 0.42 -0.19
CA PHE A 191 17.35 1.58 0.06
C PHE A 191 17.94 2.06 -1.25
N ILE A 192 17.55 3.24 -1.66
CA ILE A 192 18.26 3.94 -2.71
C ILE A 192 19.48 4.51 -1.99
N SER A 193 20.67 3.92 -2.24
CA SER A 193 21.92 4.56 -1.83
C SER A 193 21.98 5.94 -2.47
N GLY A 194 22.63 6.91 -1.84
CA GLY A 194 22.77 8.27 -2.41
C GLY A 194 23.40 8.29 -3.82
N GLU A 195 24.07 7.19 -4.24
CA GLU A 195 24.62 6.98 -5.58
C GLU A 195 23.57 6.63 -6.63
N ASP A 196 22.39 6.12 -6.22
CA ASP A 196 21.29 5.73 -7.13
C ASP A 196 20.39 6.90 -7.53
N PHE A 197 20.71 8.14 -7.14
CA PHE A 197 20.10 9.35 -7.67
C PHE A 197 20.57 9.59 -9.10
N LYS A 198 20.06 8.77 -10.03
CA LYS A 198 20.43 8.86 -11.44
C LYS A 198 20.10 10.23 -12.03
N HIS A 199 20.84 10.55 -13.07
CA HIS A 199 20.78 11.84 -13.79
C HIS A 199 19.35 12.35 -14.03
N ASN A 200 18.43 11.46 -14.36
CA ASN A 200 17.01 11.81 -14.63
C ASN A 200 16.29 12.41 -13.41
N ARG A 201 16.55 11.95 -12.19
CA ARG A 201 15.92 12.50 -10.98
C ARG A 201 16.41 13.91 -10.68
N ILE A 202 17.71 14.16 -10.87
CA ILE A 202 18.28 15.50 -10.69
C ILE A 202 17.61 16.48 -11.65
N VAL A 203 17.38 16.05 -12.89
CA VAL A 203 16.68 16.86 -13.89
C VAL A 203 15.23 17.14 -13.49
N ILE A 204 14.49 16.09 -13.05
CA ILE A 204 13.12 16.24 -12.57
C ILE A 204 13.07 17.21 -11.38
N LEU A 205 13.99 17.10 -10.41
CA LEU A 205 14.09 18.01 -9.26
C LEU A 205 14.35 19.46 -9.68
N LYS A 206 15.20 19.68 -10.71
CA LYS A 206 15.46 21.02 -11.26
C LYS A 206 14.20 21.62 -11.88
N ILE A 207 13.51 20.86 -12.74
CA ILE A 207 12.27 21.31 -13.38
C ILE A 207 11.19 21.56 -12.30
N LEU A 208 11.05 20.65 -11.36
CA LEU A 208 10.11 20.79 -10.24
C LEU A 208 10.39 22.06 -9.42
N ASN A 209 11.66 22.35 -9.17
CA ASN A 209 12.06 23.57 -8.44
C ASN A 209 11.65 24.85 -9.17
N SER A 210 11.82 24.89 -10.50
CA SER A 210 11.36 26.00 -11.35
C SER A 210 9.83 26.15 -11.32
N VAL A 211 9.11 25.04 -11.33
CA VAL A 211 7.64 25.04 -11.23
C VAL A 211 7.18 25.54 -9.85
N LEU A 212 7.82 25.09 -8.77
CA LEU A 212 7.53 25.53 -7.40
C LEU A 212 7.81 27.04 -7.19
N GLN A 213 8.80 27.58 -7.90
CA GLN A 213 9.11 29.02 -7.92
C GLN A 213 8.16 29.82 -8.82
N LYS A 214 7.24 29.16 -9.54
CA LYS A 214 6.36 29.78 -10.52
C LYS A 214 7.11 30.58 -11.58
N GLU A 215 8.27 30.06 -12.04
CA GLU A 215 9.03 30.67 -13.13
C GLU A 215 8.17 30.76 -14.41
N GLU A 216 8.55 31.62 -15.35
CA GLU A 216 7.80 31.80 -16.59
C GLU A 216 7.62 30.46 -17.34
N VAL A 217 6.42 30.25 -17.91
CA VAL A 217 6.07 29.06 -18.67
C VAL A 217 7.07 28.76 -19.79
N THR A 218 7.60 29.80 -20.42
CA THR A 218 8.64 29.68 -21.46
C THR A 218 9.90 29.02 -20.96
N LYS A 219 10.36 29.37 -19.76
CA LYS A 219 11.56 28.79 -19.15
C LYS A 219 11.33 27.33 -18.74
N ILE A 220 10.16 27.01 -18.18
CA ILE A 220 9.77 25.64 -17.87
C ILE A 220 9.69 24.79 -19.15
N GLU A 221 9.13 25.36 -20.24
CA GLU A 221 9.08 24.73 -21.55
C GLU A 221 10.49 24.39 -22.07
N GLU A 222 11.45 25.33 -21.95
CA GLU A 222 12.84 25.11 -22.35
C GLU A 222 13.47 23.95 -21.61
N TYR A 223 13.32 23.88 -20.29
CA TYR A 223 13.82 22.75 -19.50
C TYR A 223 13.18 21.42 -19.90
N LEU A 224 11.88 21.40 -20.16
CA LEU A 224 11.19 20.21 -20.63
C LEU A 224 11.63 19.79 -22.03
N LYS A 225 11.80 20.74 -22.95
CA LYS A 225 12.30 20.47 -24.32
C LYS A 225 13.73 19.94 -24.33
N ALA A 226 14.57 20.42 -23.40
CA ALA A 226 15.92 19.89 -23.22
C ALA A 226 15.95 18.44 -22.69
N ASN A 227 14.80 17.91 -22.24
CA ASN A 227 14.65 16.58 -21.70
C ASN A 227 13.48 15.83 -22.36
N PRO A 228 13.67 15.33 -23.59
CA PRO A 228 12.60 14.78 -24.43
C PRO A 228 11.79 13.68 -23.77
N ASP A 229 12.43 12.82 -22.96
CA ASP A 229 11.75 11.72 -22.26
C ASP A 229 10.68 12.24 -21.28
N ILE A 230 10.97 13.33 -20.57
CA ILE A 230 10.03 13.95 -19.63
C ILE A 230 8.93 14.67 -20.43
N ALA A 231 9.32 15.39 -21.53
CA ALA A 231 8.36 16.08 -22.38
C ALA A 231 7.35 15.11 -23.04
N ILE A 232 7.82 13.98 -23.55
CA ILE A 232 6.95 12.95 -24.14
C ILE A 232 5.99 12.38 -23.09
N LYS A 233 6.47 12.07 -21.88
CA LYS A 233 5.63 11.60 -20.78
C LYS A 233 4.57 12.64 -20.41
N LEU A 234 4.92 13.93 -20.38
CA LEU A 234 3.97 15.02 -20.13
C LEU A 234 2.88 15.09 -21.19
N ILE A 235 3.26 15.04 -22.47
CA ILE A 235 2.31 15.07 -23.58
C ILE A 235 1.39 13.86 -23.56
N LYS A 236 1.91 12.65 -23.30
CA LYS A 236 1.11 11.43 -23.14
C LYS A 236 0.14 11.56 -21.98
N PHE A 237 0.60 12.04 -20.83
CA PHE A 237 -0.21 12.20 -19.63
C PHE A 237 -1.37 13.15 -19.85
N ILE A 238 -1.13 14.34 -20.46
CA ILE A 238 -2.19 15.34 -20.69
C ILE A 238 -3.22 14.88 -21.74
N ASN A 239 -2.80 14.05 -22.69
CA ASN A 239 -3.69 13.51 -23.74
C ASN A 239 -4.40 12.22 -23.30
N SER A 240 -4.16 11.78 -22.09
CA SER A 240 -4.80 10.60 -21.57
C SER A 240 -6.31 10.81 -21.35
N PRO A 241 -7.13 9.74 -21.33
CA PRO A 241 -8.55 9.82 -21.03
C PRO A 241 -8.88 10.48 -19.68
N PHE A 242 -7.90 10.52 -18.77
CA PHE A 242 -8.03 11.17 -17.47
C PHE A 242 -8.43 12.66 -17.57
N PHE A 243 -7.92 13.36 -18.60
CA PHE A 243 -8.22 14.79 -18.80
C PHE A 243 -9.43 15.06 -19.69
N GLY A 244 -9.93 14.05 -20.40
CA GLY A 244 -11.14 14.17 -21.23
C GLY A 244 -11.05 15.24 -22.31
N LEU A 245 -9.87 15.47 -22.85
CA LEU A 245 -9.64 16.52 -23.85
C LEU A 245 -10.30 16.16 -25.19
N ARG A 246 -10.94 17.16 -25.82
CA ARG A 246 -11.56 16.97 -27.14
C ARG A 246 -10.57 16.97 -28.29
N LYS A 247 -9.37 17.49 -28.10
CA LYS A 247 -8.30 17.54 -29.11
C LYS A 247 -6.96 17.28 -28.44
N ASP A 248 -6.11 16.53 -29.10
CA ASP A 248 -4.77 16.21 -28.62
C ASP A 248 -3.88 17.45 -28.53
N ILE A 249 -3.10 17.51 -27.48
CA ILE A 249 -2.08 18.52 -27.22
C ILE A 249 -0.76 17.97 -27.74
N SER A 250 -0.13 18.70 -28.67
CA SER A 250 1.21 18.35 -29.20
C SER A 250 2.31 19.33 -28.74
N SER A 251 1.93 20.39 -28.02
CA SER A 251 2.86 21.43 -27.58
C SER A 251 3.10 21.34 -26.08
N VAL A 252 4.37 21.25 -25.68
CA VAL A 252 4.81 21.28 -24.28
C VAL A 252 4.31 22.55 -23.57
N LYS A 253 4.41 23.69 -24.23
CA LYS A 253 3.90 24.97 -23.70
C LYS A 253 2.42 24.91 -23.37
N LYS A 254 1.61 24.41 -24.31
CA LYS A 254 0.16 24.21 -24.07
C LYS A 254 -0.12 23.23 -22.93
N ALA A 255 0.65 22.14 -22.85
CA ALA A 255 0.52 21.16 -21.76
C ALA A 255 0.81 21.81 -20.40
N VAL A 256 1.90 22.56 -20.27
CA VAL A 256 2.27 23.28 -19.04
C VAL A 256 1.18 24.30 -18.67
N THR A 257 0.71 25.08 -19.65
CA THR A 257 -0.33 26.08 -19.39
C THR A 257 -1.66 25.48 -18.96
N LEU A 258 -2.04 24.35 -19.56
CA LEU A 258 -3.31 23.69 -19.27
C LEU A 258 -3.29 23.00 -17.87
N LEU A 259 -2.18 22.37 -17.51
CA LEU A 259 -2.01 21.75 -16.18
C LEU A 259 -1.92 22.82 -15.08
N GLY A 260 -1.27 23.93 -15.36
CA GLY A 260 -0.90 24.90 -14.34
C GLY A 260 0.23 24.42 -13.42
N TYR A 261 0.76 25.32 -12.61
CA TYR A 261 1.90 25.04 -11.73
C TYR A 261 1.59 23.95 -10.70
N GLU A 262 0.39 23.93 -10.15
CA GLU A 262 0.00 22.98 -9.09
C GLU A 262 -0.04 21.54 -9.61
N ASN A 263 -0.81 21.27 -10.65
CA ASN A 263 -0.89 19.91 -11.20
C ASN A 263 0.43 19.46 -11.83
N LEU A 264 1.18 20.40 -12.45
CA LEU A 264 2.51 20.09 -12.98
C LEU A 264 3.49 19.72 -11.87
N SER A 265 3.46 20.41 -10.71
CA SER A 265 4.29 20.07 -9.55
C SER A 265 3.93 18.70 -8.97
N LYS A 266 2.63 18.38 -8.87
CA LYS A 266 2.16 17.06 -8.44
C LYS A 266 2.65 15.96 -9.40
N TRP A 267 2.49 16.17 -10.70
CA TRP A 267 2.92 15.21 -11.72
C TRP A 267 4.44 14.98 -11.70
N LEU A 268 5.24 16.06 -11.67
CA LEU A 268 6.70 15.95 -11.57
C LEU A 268 7.14 15.25 -10.29
N SER A 269 6.48 15.54 -9.16
CA SER A 269 6.80 14.88 -7.89
C SER A 269 6.53 13.37 -7.93
N MET A 270 5.47 12.93 -8.61
CA MET A 270 5.22 11.50 -8.84
C MET A 270 6.28 10.85 -9.73
N LEU A 271 6.76 11.57 -10.77
CA LEU A 271 7.80 11.06 -11.67
C LEU A 271 9.13 10.73 -10.95
N LEU A 272 9.42 11.35 -9.81
CA LEU A 272 10.61 11.04 -9.01
C LEU A 272 10.67 9.57 -8.59
N PHE A 273 9.52 8.93 -8.49
CA PHE A 273 9.40 7.55 -8.01
C PHE A 273 9.14 6.52 -9.13
N LEU A 274 8.95 6.98 -10.39
CA LEU A 274 8.64 6.10 -11.52
C LEU A 274 9.83 5.37 -12.11
N SER A 275 11.04 5.93 -12.02
CA SER A 275 12.12 5.57 -12.96
C SER A 275 12.98 4.39 -12.56
N GLU A 276 12.87 3.84 -11.32
CA GLU A 276 13.82 2.82 -10.86
C GLU A 276 13.25 1.78 -9.90
N ASP A 277 12.04 1.94 -9.47
CA ASP A 277 11.36 0.95 -8.68
C ASP A 277 10.74 -0.11 -9.61
N LYS A 278 11.53 -1.14 -9.92
CA LYS A 278 11.05 -2.27 -10.74
C LYS A 278 9.76 -2.92 -10.21
N LYS A 279 9.39 -2.62 -8.95
CA LYS A 279 8.23 -3.15 -8.27
C LYS A 279 7.09 -2.13 -8.11
N GLY A 280 7.31 -0.86 -8.43
CA GLY A 280 6.32 0.21 -8.23
C GLY A 280 5.99 0.53 -6.76
N LEU A 281 6.69 -0.06 -5.79
CA LEU A 281 6.38 0.08 -4.35
C LEU A 281 6.61 1.49 -3.82
N LEU A 282 7.71 2.13 -4.24
CA LEU A 282 7.99 3.52 -3.86
C LEU A 282 6.96 4.47 -4.44
N PHE A 283 6.60 4.26 -5.70
CA PHE A 283 5.56 5.02 -6.37
C PHE A 283 4.21 4.85 -5.64
N GLU A 284 3.85 3.62 -5.31
CA GLU A 284 2.61 3.32 -4.60
C GLU A 284 2.57 4.00 -3.22
N LYS A 285 3.63 3.86 -2.42
CA LYS A 285 3.71 4.50 -1.09
C LYS A 285 3.69 6.02 -1.19
N ALA A 286 4.45 6.60 -2.11
CA ALA A 286 4.48 8.04 -2.29
C ALA A 286 3.11 8.58 -2.69
N THR A 287 2.48 7.96 -3.69
CA THR A 287 1.15 8.38 -4.16
C THR A 287 0.06 8.11 -3.14
N PHE A 288 0.13 7.01 -2.37
CA PHE A 288 -0.78 6.74 -1.26
C PHE A 288 -0.71 7.84 -0.21
N ARG A 289 0.48 8.13 0.34
CA ARG A 289 0.64 9.21 1.32
C ARG A 289 0.20 10.57 0.75
N GLY A 290 0.60 10.88 -0.49
CA GLY A 290 0.23 12.12 -1.16
C GLY A 290 -1.28 12.30 -1.26
N LYS A 291 -1.99 11.31 -1.81
CA LYS A 291 -3.44 11.39 -2.01
C LYS A 291 -4.24 11.29 -0.72
N MET A 292 -3.83 10.44 0.21
CA MET A 292 -4.48 10.36 1.51
C MET A 292 -4.39 11.69 2.26
N MET A 293 -3.20 12.31 2.30
CA MET A 293 -3.02 13.62 2.90
C MET A 293 -3.86 14.70 2.20
N GLU A 294 -3.90 14.68 0.87
CA GLU A 294 -4.73 15.61 0.09
C GLU A 294 -6.20 15.48 0.43
N TYR A 295 -6.75 14.26 0.46
CA TYR A 295 -8.16 14.02 0.80
C TYR A 295 -8.49 14.43 2.23
N ILE A 296 -7.67 14.03 3.20
CA ILE A 296 -7.88 14.36 4.60
C ILE A 296 -7.84 15.89 4.80
N VAL A 297 -6.81 16.54 4.27
CA VAL A 297 -6.61 17.99 4.44
C VAL A 297 -7.65 18.77 3.65
N SER A 298 -8.16 18.26 2.54
CA SER A 298 -9.25 18.88 1.79
C SER A 298 -10.53 19.07 2.63
N ASP A 299 -10.80 18.13 3.56
CA ASP A 299 -11.96 18.23 4.47
C ASP A 299 -11.65 19.08 5.71
N VAL A 300 -10.38 19.14 6.17
CA VAL A 300 -9.96 19.86 7.38
C VAL A 300 -9.58 21.32 7.08
N ASN A 301 -8.81 21.56 6.02
CA ASN A 301 -8.37 22.87 5.56
C ASN A 301 -8.11 22.85 4.05
N PRO A 302 -9.12 23.12 3.21
CA PRO A 302 -9.05 22.99 1.76
C PRO A 302 -7.90 23.74 1.09
N GLU A 303 -7.52 24.90 1.62
CA GLU A 303 -6.45 25.74 1.06
C GLU A 303 -5.06 25.09 1.14
N MET A 304 -4.91 24.10 2.01
CA MET A 304 -3.65 23.38 2.21
C MET A 304 -3.60 22.03 1.47
N SER A 305 -4.65 21.64 0.72
CA SER A 305 -4.76 20.30 0.14
C SER A 305 -3.63 19.97 -0.83
N ASP A 306 -3.23 20.93 -1.71
CA ASP A 306 -2.10 20.74 -2.65
C ASP A 306 -0.76 20.63 -1.92
N LYS A 307 -0.56 21.41 -0.86
CA LYS A 307 0.62 21.30 0.01
C LYS A 307 0.65 19.95 0.73
N ALA A 308 -0.51 19.44 1.12
CA ALA A 308 -0.64 18.14 1.75
C ALA A 308 -0.21 17.01 0.81
N PHE A 309 -0.65 17.04 -0.45
CA PHE A 309 -0.20 16.07 -1.46
C PHE A 309 1.33 16.06 -1.58
N LEU A 310 1.95 17.21 -1.77
CA LEU A 310 3.40 17.33 -1.88
C LEU A 310 4.11 16.88 -0.59
N THR A 311 3.56 17.20 0.59
CA THR A 311 4.12 16.73 1.87
C THR A 311 4.14 15.22 1.94
N GLY A 312 3.05 14.54 1.56
CA GLY A 312 2.96 13.08 1.51
C GLY A 312 4.00 12.46 0.58
N ILE A 313 4.11 12.98 -0.65
CA ILE A 313 5.09 12.54 -1.64
C ILE A 313 6.53 12.72 -1.09
N PHE A 314 6.88 13.93 -0.64
CA PHE A 314 8.23 14.22 -0.17
C PHE A 314 8.57 13.57 1.17
N SER A 315 7.57 13.14 1.96
CA SER A 315 7.83 12.36 3.17
C SER A 315 8.51 11.04 2.85
N ILE A 316 8.17 10.41 1.72
CA ILE A 316 8.83 9.20 1.26
C ILE A 316 10.29 9.50 0.89
N LEU A 317 10.53 10.57 0.16
CA LEU A 317 11.89 10.98 -0.20
C LEU A 317 12.75 11.24 1.05
N TYR A 318 12.19 11.94 2.03
CA TYR A 318 12.83 12.24 3.31
C TYR A 318 13.13 10.96 4.13
N ASP A 319 12.15 10.08 4.27
CA ASP A 319 12.26 8.86 5.07
C ASP A 319 13.29 7.89 4.48
N TYR A 320 13.45 7.86 3.15
CA TYR A 320 14.34 6.93 2.44
C TYR A 320 15.75 7.44 2.23
N LEU A 321 15.91 8.70 1.86
CA LEU A 321 17.25 9.25 1.63
C LEU A 321 17.99 9.54 2.94
N LYS A 322 17.27 9.67 4.05
CA LYS A 322 17.82 10.12 5.35
C LYS A 322 18.71 11.38 5.21
N ASN A 323 18.56 12.09 4.09
CA ASN A 323 19.34 13.26 3.74
C ASN A 323 18.40 14.46 3.59
N ASN A 324 18.49 15.39 4.51
CA ASN A 324 17.66 16.57 4.54
C ASN A 324 17.99 17.57 3.43
N GLU A 325 19.22 17.51 2.87
CA GLU A 325 19.69 18.49 1.90
C GLU A 325 18.79 18.58 0.66
N VAL A 326 18.24 17.44 0.19
CA VAL A 326 17.33 17.46 -0.98
C VAL A 326 16.09 18.28 -0.68
N ILE A 327 15.48 18.09 0.51
CA ILE A 327 14.28 18.82 0.91
C ILE A 327 14.58 20.29 1.22
N GLU A 328 15.74 20.58 1.83
CA GLU A 328 16.20 21.94 2.12
C GLU A 328 16.43 22.75 0.85
N ASN A 329 17.05 22.13 -0.17
CA ASN A 329 17.38 22.76 -1.46
C ASN A 329 16.17 22.97 -2.37
N LEU A 330 15.08 22.20 -2.16
CA LEU A 330 13.83 22.43 -2.87
C LEU A 330 13.14 23.72 -2.38
N LYS A 331 12.56 24.47 -3.30
CA LYS A 331 11.80 25.70 -2.98
C LYS A 331 10.37 25.36 -2.57
N LEU A 332 10.25 24.42 -1.63
CA LEU A 332 8.97 24.02 -1.06
C LEU A 332 8.40 25.14 -0.17
N ASP A 333 7.08 25.15 -0.10
CA ASP A 333 6.33 26.02 0.82
C ASP A 333 6.78 25.80 2.26
N LYS A 334 6.67 26.87 3.07
CA LYS A 334 7.09 26.86 4.49
C LYS A 334 6.35 25.80 5.30
N ASP A 335 5.07 25.56 5.02
CA ASP A 335 4.27 24.57 5.75
C ASP A 335 4.75 23.15 5.48
N ILE A 336 5.13 22.85 4.22
CA ILE A 336 5.73 21.56 3.83
C ILE A 336 7.06 21.35 4.54
N LYS A 337 7.96 22.36 4.52
CA LYS A 337 9.25 22.30 5.23
C LYS A 337 9.06 22.16 6.75
N ASN A 338 8.10 22.88 7.32
CA ASN A 338 7.77 22.74 8.75
C ASN A 338 7.33 21.32 9.10
N ALA A 339 6.52 20.69 8.27
CA ALA A 339 6.07 19.33 8.51
C ALA A 339 7.20 18.29 8.40
N LEU A 340 8.03 18.40 7.37
CA LEU A 340 9.08 17.41 7.10
C LEU A 340 10.32 17.58 7.96
N LEU A 341 10.84 18.81 8.09
CA LEU A 341 12.11 19.11 8.77
C LEU A 341 11.91 19.49 10.24
N ASN A 342 10.97 20.40 10.52
CA ASN A 342 10.75 20.96 11.84
C ASN A 342 9.72 20.18 12.68
N LYS A 343 9.10 19.16 12.10
CA LYS A 343 8.13 18.25 12.75
C LYS A 343 6.98 18.98 13.46
N LYS A 344 6.38 19.98 12.81
CA LYS A 344 5.29 20.79 13.37
C LYS A 344 4.24 21.17 12.33
N GLY A 345 3.02 21.49 12.81
CA GLY A 345 1.91 21.99 12.02
C GLY A 345 0.91 20.90 11.59
N LEU A 346 -0.21 21.34 10.99
CA LEU A 346 -1.28 20.46 10.52
C LEU A 346 -0.75 19.33 9.61
N LEU A 347 0.06 19.69 8.60
CA LEU A 347 0.57 18.70 7.64
C LEU A 347 1.42 17.61 8.30
N LYS A 348 2.16 17.97 9.35
CA LYS A 348 2.92 17.00 10.17
C LYS A 348 1.99 16.05 10.91
N ASP A 349 0.95 16.56 11.55
CA ASP A 349 0.04 15.73 12.32
C ASP A 349 -0.73 14.75 11.41
N ILE A 350 -1.17 15.21 10.23
CA ILE A 350 -1.83 14.33 9.24
C ILE A 350 -0.83 13.30 8.68
N LEU A 351 0.41 13.68 8.42
CA LEU A 351 1.44 12.73 8.01
C LEU A 351 1.71 11.67 9.09
N ASP A 352 1.72 12.05 10.36
CA ASP A 352 1.91 11.11 11.45
C ASP A 352 0.73 10.14 11.62
N ILE A 353 -0.51 10.56 11.34
CA ILE A 353 -1.65 9.64 11.29
C ILE A 353 -1.33 8.48 10.32
N LEU A 354 -0.89 8.81 9.09
CA LEU A 354 -0.56 7.79 8.10
C LEU A 354 0.63 6.91 8.53
N ARG A 355 1.69 7.52 9.08
CA ARG A 355 2.86 6.78 9.60
C ARG A 355 2.48 5.84 10.75
N TYR A 356 1.62 6.28 11.66
CA TYR A 356 1.15 5.43 12.75
C TYR A 356 0.31 4.26 12.25
N ILE A 357 -0.54 4.48 11.24
CA ILE A 357 -1.30 3.40 10.60
C ILE A 357 -0.36 2.41 9.88
N GLU A 358 0.65 2.90 9.15
CA GLU A 358 1.67 2.08 8.50
C GLU A 358 2.50 1.24 9.49
N LEU A 359 2.63 1.68 10.74
CA LEU A 359 3.36 1.02 11.82
C LEU A 359 2.46 0.23 12.79
N ASP A 360 1.20 0.04 12.45
CA ASP A 360 0.18 -0.62 13.32
C ASP A 360 -0.04 0.08 14.68
N LYS A 361 0.32 1.37 14.81
CA LYS A 361 0.13 2.20 16.00
C LYS A 361 -1.22 2.91 15.97
N PHE A 362 -2.28 2.13 16.05
CA PHE A 362 -3.65 2.65 15.83
C PHE A 362 -4.16 3.55 16.95
N GLU A 363 -3.69 3.37 18.19
CA GLU A 363 -4.08 4.25 19.30
C GLU A 363 -3.58 5.68 19.08
N GLU A 364 -2.31 5.82 18.70
CA GLU A 364 -1.70 7.12 18.40
C GLU A 364 -2.36 7.77 17.17
N ALA A 365 -2.64 6.96 16.13
CA ALA A 365 -3.36 7.44 14.95
C ALA A 365 -4.75 7.96 15.32
N ASN A 366 -5.53 7.20 16.09
CA ASN A 366 -6.89 7.59 16.52
C ASN A 366 -6.88 8.85 17.37
N LYS A 367 -5.89 9.03 18.25
CA LYS A 367 -5.75 10.25 19.07
C LYS A 367 -5.58 11.49 18.19
N LEU A 368 -4.72 11.42 17.16
CA LEU A 368 -4.55 12.52 16.21
C LEU A 368 -5.76 12.72 15.32
N MET A 369 -6.37 11.65 14.84
CA MET A 369 -7.60 11.73 14.05
C MET A 369 -8.72 12.42 14.82
N GLY A 370 -8.88 12.10 16.12
CA GLY A 370 -9.84 12.77 17.00
C GLY A 370 -9.62 14.28 17.12
N LYS A 371 -8.37 14.74 17.11
CA LYS A 371 -8.02 16.18 17.13
C LYS A 371 -8.59 16.94 15.92
N TYR A 372 -8.72 16.30 14.78
CA TYR A 372 -9.17 16.89 13.52
C TYR A 372 -10.54 16.39 13.08
N GLU A 373 -11.28 15.76 13.98
CA GLU A 373 -12.63 15.20 13.72
C GLU A 373 -12.67 14.19 12.56
N ILE A 374 -11.52 13.57 12.24
CA ILE A 374 -11.41 12.56 11.21
C ILE A 374 -11.96 11.25 11.77
N THR A 375 -13.09 10.79 11.20
CA THR A 375 -13.65 9.50 11.61
C THR A 375 -12.99 8.35 10.83
N PRO A 376 -12.95 7.13 11.39
CA PRO A 376 -12.51 5.96 10.64
C PRO A 376 -13.34 5.70 9.37
N HIS A 377 -14.61 6.06 9.39
CA HIS A 377 -15.47 6.00 8.19
C HIS A 377 -14.96 6.94 7.08
N ASN A 378 -14.63 8.19 7.43
CA ASN A 378 -14.07 9.14 6.47
C ASN A 378 -12.72 8.64 5.95
N PHE A 379 -11.87 8.10 6.84
CA PHE A 379 -10.56 7.57 6.45
C PHE A 379 -10.71 6.44 5.41
N MET A 380 -11.58 5.47 5.66
CA MET A 380 -11.88 4.41 4.69
C MET A 380 -12.39 4.95 3.36
N LYS A 381 -13.25 5.97 3.38
CA LYS A 381 -13.73 6.64 2.15
C LYS A 381 -12.58 7.26 1.36
N TYR A 382 -11.56 7.81 2.02
CA TYR A 382 -10.37 8.34 1.35
C TYR A 382 -9.52 7.21 0.75
N GLU A 383 -9.37 6.08 1.44
CA GLU A 383 -8.68 4.91 0.90
C GLU A 383 -9.36 4.39 -0.37
N LEU A 384 -10.70 4.27 -0.36
CA LEU A 384 -11.46 3.86 -1.54
C LEU A 384 -11.24 4.82 -2.73
N LYS A 385 -11.32 6.13 -2.49
CA LYS A 385 -11.01 7.14 -3.50
C LYS A 385 -9.57 7.04 -4.02
N TYR A 386 -8.62 6.72 -3.13
CA TYR A 386 -7.23 6.51 -3.54
C TYR A 386 -7.10 5.31 -4.48
N PHE A 387 -7.72 4.18 -4.18
CA PHE A 387 -7.62 2.98 -5.04
C PHE A 387 -8.18 3.24 -6.44
N GLU A 388 -9.32 3.90 -6.55
CA GLU A 388 -9.89 4.30 -7.84
C GLU A 388 -8.95 5.24 -8.62
N TRP A 389 -8.41 6.23 -7.94
CA TRP A 389 -7.47 7.18 -8.52
C TRP A 389 -6.15 6.51 -8.91
N SER A 390 -5.60 5.66 -8.05
CA SER A 390 -4.33 4.96 -8.29
C SER A 390 -4.41 4.07 -9.53
N LYS A 391 -5.51 3.35 -9.72
CA LYS A 391 -5.74 2.55 -10.93
C LYS A 391 -5.68 3.40 -12.19
N LYS A 392 -6.39 4.53 -12.20
CA LYS A 392 -6.39 5.46 -13.34
C LYS A 392 -4.99 5.98 -13.64
N ILE A 393 -4.28 6.45 -12.63
CA ILE A 393 -2.93 7.00 -12.79
C ILE A 393 -1.92 5.94 -13.25
N LYS A 394 -1.98 4.72 -12.70
CA LYS A 394 -1.09 3.62 -13.14
C LYS A 394 -1.29 3.30 -14.62
N ASN A 395 -2.53 3.20 -15.07
CA ASN A 395 -2.84 2.97 -16.49
C ASN A 395 -2.27 4.08 -17.38
N GLU A 396 -2.41 5.36 -16.97
CA GLU A 396 -1.93 6.52 -17.73
C GLU A 396 -0.39 6.61 -17.79
N LEU A 397 0.27 6.11 -16.75
CA LEU A 397 1.74 6.08 -16.69
C LEU A 397 2.34 4.80 -17.30
N GLY A 398 1.50 3.87 -17.77
CA GLY A 398 1.94 2.58 -18.33
C GLY A 398 2.54 1.65 -17.29
N LEU A 399 2.12 1.77 -16.04
CA LEU A 399 2.49 0.88 -14.93
C LEU A 399 1.45 -0.24 -14.86
N GLN A 400 1.92 -1.48 -15.05
CA GLN A 400 1.09 -2.69 -14.86
C GLN A 400 1.14 -3.17 -13.42
#